data_8120b6f44d7528e6bfa54a4f75b5cd97
#
_entry.id   8120b6f44d7528e6bfa54a4f75b5cd97
#
_cell.length_a   1.000
_cell.length_b   1.000
_cell.length_c   1.000
_cell.angle_alpha   90.00
_cell.angle_beta   90.00
_cell.angle_gamma   90.00
#
_symmetry.space_group_name_H-M   'P 1'
#
loop_
_entity.id
_entity.type
_entity.pdbx_description
1 polymer ?
#
loop_
_entity_poly.entity_id
_entity_poly.type
_entity_poly.pdbx_seq_one_letter_code
_entity_poly.pdbx_strand_id
1 'polypeptide(L)'
;MKAKSLAIASALVLSGLAATANAQSLDECKKPIADGYQEVGQTRLSVLFWDVYDAYLYTPDGQFDWSERKQQRKALLLRYLRDIEAKELVETTLEEWEKLGFNSKEQSQWLDQLTSMWPDIKEDDCLLLKETEEGYAAFYQGEKSLGVIESNQFTEQFLAIWLSPESRFEEERDELVGKQ
;
A
#
# COMPACT_ATOMS: atom_id res chain seq x y z
N MET A 1 24.11 -34.45 -66.68
CA MET A 1 23.36 -34.72 -65.43
C MET A 1 23.50 -33.47 -64.48
N LYS A 2 22.44 -32.72 -64.27
CA LYS A 2 22.44 -31.50 -63.49
C LYS A 2 21.90 -31.82 -62.10
N ALA A 3 22.75 -31.67 -61.05
CA ALA A 3 22.35 -31.76 -59.67
C ALA A 3 21.69 -30.43 -59.23
N LYS A 4 20.45 -30.49 -58.70
CA LYS A 4 19.76 -29.37 -58.11
C LYS A 4 20.00 -29.36 -56.62
N SER A 5 20.70 -28.32 -56.11
CA SER A 5 20.84 -28.07 -54.69
C SER A 5 19.56 -27.48 -54.12
N LEU A 6 19.02 -28.13 -53.10
CA LEU A 6 17.83 -27.70 -52.37
C LEU A 6 18.32 -26.90 -51.15
N ALA A 7 18.07 -25.59 -51.11
CA ALA A 7 18.35 -24.77 -49.97
C ALA A 7 17.18 -24.82 -48.97
N ILE A 8 17.43 -25.34 -47.78
CA ILE A 8 16.46 -25.36 -46.67
C ILE A 8 16.63 -24.04 -45.89
N ALA A 9 15.65 -23.19 -46.00
CA ALA A 9 15.57 -21.95 -45.18
C ALA A 9 14.94 -22.32 -43.82
N SER A 10 15.76 -22.31 -42.76
CA SER A 10 15.26 -22.44 -41.39
C SER A 10 14.74 -21.11 -40.91
N ALA A 11 13.42 -20.98 -40.76
CA ALA A 11 12.80 -19.83 -40.11
C ALA A 11 12.91 -19.97 -38.59
N LEU A 12 13.73 -19.14 -37.94
CA LEU A 12 13.74 -18.98 -36.48
C LEU A 12 12.48 -18.20 -36.06
N VAL A 13 11.53 -18.92 -35.45
CA VAL A 13 10.41 -18.27 -34.76
C VAL A 13 10.92 -17.81 -33.40
N LEU A 14 11.20 -16.50 -33.23
CA LEU A 14 11.39 -15.87 -31.91
C LEU A 14 10.02 -15.78 -31.25
N SER A 15 9.73 -16.72 -30.35
CA SER A 15 8.60 -16.60 -29.43
C SER A 15 8.97 -15.57 -28.35
N GLY A 16 8.56 -14.33 -28.56
CA GLY A 16 8.62 -13.30 -27.51
C GLY A 16 7.67 -13.69 -26.39
N LEU A 17 8.19 -14.08 -25.21
CA LEU A 17 7.41 -14.12 -23.98
C LEU A 17 7.10 -12.66 -23.61
N ALA A 18 5.90 -12.21 -23.94
CA ALA A 18 5.35 -11.03 -23.31
C ALA A 18 5.11 -11.38 -21.84
N ALA A 19 5.91 -10.81 -20.93
CA ALA A 19 5.60 -10.83 -19.52
C ALA A 19 4.32 -10.01 -19.32
N THR A 20 3.18 -10.69 -19.16
CA THR A 20 1.95 -10.06 -18.71
C THR A 20 2.21 -9.63 -17.27
N ALA A 21 2.30 -8.34 -17.00
CA ALA A 21 2.21 -7.80 -15.66
C ALA A 21 0.82 -8.24 -15.15
N ASN A 22 0.79 -9.22 -14.24
CA ASN A 22 -0.44 -9.61 -13.59
C ASN A 22 -0.77 -8.52 -12.57
N ALA A 23 -1.82 -7.76 -12.82
CA ALA A 23 -2.45 -6.92 -11.81
C ALA A 23 -2.77 -7.78 -10.58
N GLN A 24 -2.41 -7.32 -9.39
CA GLN A 24 -2.70 -8.04 -8.15
C GLN A 24 -4.20 -7.99 -7.89
N SER A 25 -4.82 -9.14 -7.64
CA SER A 25 -6.22 -9.16 -7.23
C SER A 25 -6.36 -8.62 -5.81
N LEU A 26 -7.49 -8.00 -5.49
CA LEU A 26 -7.76 -7.49 -4.13
C LEU A 26 -7.68 -8.62 -3.08
N ASP A 27 -8.05 -9.86 -3.46
CA ASP A 27 -7.94 -11.02 -2.57
C ASP A 27 -6.49 -11.40 -2.28
N GLU A 28 -5.57 -11.27 -3.24
CA GLU A 28 -4.13 -11.47 -3.02
C GLU A 28 -3.57 -10.40 -2.09
N CYS A 29 -4.02 -9.15 -2.24
CA CYS A 29 -3.64 -8.04 -1.37
C CYS A 29 -4.07 -8.25 0.09
N LYS A 30 -5.19 -8.93 0.32
CA LYS A 30 -5.76 -9.19 1.66
C LYS A 30 -5.11 -10.39 2.37
N LYS A 31 -4.40 -11.27 1.68
CA LYS A 31 -3.85 -12.51 2.29
C LYS A 31 -3.00 -12.30 3.54
N PRO A 32 -2.16 -11.24 3.68
CA PRO A 32 -1.43 -11.01 4.93
C PRO A 32 -2.32 -10.54 6.08
N ILE A 33 -3.57 -10.10 5.81
CA ILE A 33 -4.52 -9.76 6.86
C ILE A 33 -4.96 -11.07 7.51
N ALA A 34 -4.77 -11.20 8.84
CA ALA A 34 -5.07 -12.43 9.54
C ALA A 34 -6.56 -12.80 9.44
N ASP A 35 -6.85 -14.10 9.46
CA ASP A 35 -8.21 -14.60 9.66
C ASP A 35 -8.83 -13.96 10.91
N GLY A 36 -10.06 -13.50 10.80
CA GLY A 36 -10.79 -12.86 11.88
C GLY A 36 -10.76 -11.33 11.86
N TYR A 37 -9.99 -10.70 10.96
CA TYR A 37 -10.15 -9.27 10.72
C TYR A 37 -11.40 -9.01 9.87
N GLN A 38 -12.13 -7.96 10.21
CA GLN A 38 -13.33 -7.49 9.51
C GLN A 38 -13.08 -6.09 8.96
N GLU A 39 -13.69 -5.79 7.83
CA GLU A 39 -13.63 -4.47 7.23
C GLU A 39 -14.43 -3.48 8.08
N VAL A 40 -13.80 -2.36 8.43
CA VAL A 40 -14.44 -1.22 9.12
C VAL A 40 -15.10 -0.32 8.10
N GLY A 41 -14.35 0.02 7.05
CA GLY A 41 -14.82 0.88 5.97
C GLY A 41 -13.82 0.93 4.83
N GLN A 42 -14.28 1.57 3.75
CA GLN A 42 -13.48 1.78 2.54
C GLN A 42 -13.75 3.17 1.99
N THR A 43 -12.78 3.72 1.29
CA THR A 43 -12.91 5.00 0.60
C THR A 43 -12.02 5.07 -0.62
N ARG A 44 -12.29 6.01 -1.53
CA ARG A 44 -11.43 6.33 -2.65
C ARG A 44 -10.81 7.69 -2.46
N LEU A 45 -9.49 7.77 -2.47
CA LEU A 45 -8.79 9.05 -2.51
C LEU A 45 -8.63 9.52 -3.95
N SER A 46 -9.16 10.71 -4.22
CA SER A 46 -8.95 11.43 -5.47
C SER A 46 -8.30 12.79 -5.19
N VAL A 47 -7.31 13.16 -5.98
CA VAL A 47 -6.66 14.47 -5.89
C VAL A 47 -6.92 15.23 -7.19
N LEU A 48 -7.61 16.37 -7.08
CA LEU A 48 -8.12 17.14 -8.23
C LEU A 48 -9.09 16.27 -9.07
N PHE A 49 -8.63 15.75 -10.20
CA PHE A 49 -9.44 14.93 -11.12
C PHE A 49 -8.87 13.50 -11.28
N TRP A 50 -7.92 13.11 -10.42
CA TRP A 50 -7.22 11.84 -10.54
C TRP A 50 -7.49 10.95 -9.33
N ASP A 51 -8.01 9.76 -9.60
CA ASP A 51 -8.10 8.71 -8.60
C ASP A 51 -6.69 8.19 -8.29
N VAL A 52 -6.33 8.14 -7.02
CA VAL A 52 -4.99 7.75 -6.56
C VAL A 52 -4.98 6.32 -6.05
N TYR A 53 -5.88 6.00 -5.12
CA TYR A 53 -6.04 4.65 -4.57
C TYR A 53 -7.42 4.44 -3.96
N ASP A 54 -7.81 3.18 -3.83
CA ASP A 54 -8.86 2.71 -2.92
C ASP A 54 -8.21 2.29 -1.60
N ALA A 55 -8.72 2.79 -0.47
CA ALA A 55 -8.26 2.47 0.88
C ALA A 55 -9.29 1.61 1.61
N TYR A 56 -8.81 0.64 2.38
CA TYR A 56 -9.63 -0.28 3.19
C TYR A 56 -9.03 -0.39 4.59
N LEU A 57 -9.85 -0.20 5.62
CA LEU A 57 -9.46 -0.39 7.01
C LEU A 57 -10.03 -1.70 7.55
N TYR A 58 -9.22 -2.45 8.25
CA TYR A 58 -9.60 -3.70 8.90
C TYR A 58 -9.20 -3.69 10.37
N THR A 59 -10.07 -4.22 11.23
CA THR A 59 -9.80 -4.49 12.65
C THR A 59 -10.35 -5.86 13.02
N PRO A 60 -9.97 -6.46 14.17
CA PRO A 60 -10.49 -7.76 14.58
C PRO A 60 -11.99 -7.79 14.80
N ASP A 61 -12.62 -6.67 15.14
CA ASP A 61 -14.06 -6.57 15.46
C ASP A 61 -14.86 -5.76 14.41
N GLY A 62 -14.21 -5.27 13.36
CA GLY A 62 -14.87 -4.45 12.33
C GLY A 62 -15.30 -3.05 12.81
N GLN A 63 -14.72 -2.56 13.91
CA GLN A 63 -15.01 -1.25 14.46
C GLN A 63 -13.71 -0.46 14.67
N PHE A 64 -13.80 0.87 14.60
CA PHE A 64 -12.66 1.73 14.89
C PHE A 64 -13.10 2.94 15.70
N ASP A 65 -12.38 3.21 16.79
CA ASP A 65 -12.51 4.43 17.61
C ASP A 65 -11.13 5.09 17.74
N TRP A 66 -11.03 6.33 17.31
CA TRP A 66 -9.78 7.10 17.40
C TRP A 66 -9.27 7.25 18.83
N SER A 67 -10.17 7.34 19.81
CA SER A 67 -9.81 7.46 21.22
C SER A 67 -9.14 6.18 21.76
N GLU A 68 -9.48 5.04 21.18
CA GLU A 68 -8.96 3.70 21.56
C GLU A 68 -7.93 3.13 20.57
N ARG A 69 -7.50 3.94 19.60
CA ARG A 69 -6.62 3.49 18.49
C ARG A 69 -5.36 2.75 18.92
N LYS A 70 -4.84 3.03 20.12
CA LYS A 70 -3.63 2.40 20.64
C LYS A 70 -3.84 0.96 21.11
N GLN A 71 -5.07 0.62 21.48
CA GLN A 71 -5.48 -0.71 21.93
C GLN A 71 -6.05 -1.56 20.80
N GLN A 72 -6.50 -0.92 19.72
CA GLN A 72 -7.08 -1.59 18.55
C GLN A 72 -6.00 -1.91 17.53
N ARG A 73 -5.80 -3.19 17.23
CA ARG A 73 -4.95 -3.62 16.10
C ARG A 73 -5.65 -3.31 14.78
N LYS A 74 -4.90 -2.80 13.83
CA LYS A 74 -5.42 -2.35 12.54
C LYS A 74 -4.60 -2.89 11.39
N ALA A 75 -5.24 -3.01 10.23
CA ALA A 75 -4.58 -3.17 8.96
C ALA A 75 -5.18 -2.15 7.97
N LEU A 76 -4.32 -1.39 7.31
CA LEU A 76 -4.69 -0.43 6.28
C LEU A 76 -4.14 -0.93 4.94
N LEU A 77 -5.04 -1.20 4.00
CA LEU A 77 -4.73 -1.64 2.66
C LEU A 77 -5.01 -0.51 1.66
N LEU A 78 -4.02 -0.16 0.85
CA LEU A 78 -4.14 0.78 -0.26
C LEU A 78 -3.98 0.01 -1.58
N ARG A 79 -4.99 0.05 -2.45
CA ARG A 79 -4.91 -0.45 -3.82
C ARG A 79 -4.78 0.74 -4.76
N TYR A 80 -3.64 0.84 -5.41
CA TYR A 80 -3.33 1.99 -6.25
C TYR A 80 -4.02 1.92 -7.62
N LEU A 81 -4.46 3.06 -8.11
CA LEU A 81 -5.18 3.23 -9.37
C LEU A 81 -4.31 3.90 -10.44
N ARG A 82 -3.02 4.05 -10.14
CA ARG A 82 -2.01 4.64 -11.04
C ARG A 82 -0.60 4.27 -10.59
N ASP A 83 0.36 4.43 -11.51
CA ASP A 83 1.79 4.30 -11.18
C ASP A 83 2.23 5.44 -10.27
N ILE A 84 3.00 5.11 -9.23
CA ILE A 84 3.62 6.09 -8.31
C ILE A 84 5.03 5.60 -7.95
N GLU A 85 6.01 6.49 -8.07
CA GLU A 85 7.38 6.18 -7.67
C GLU A 85 7.51 6.08 -6.14
N ALA A 86 8.34 5.16 -5.65
CA ALA A 86 8.60 5.00 -4.22
C ALA A 86 9.02 6.32 -3.55
N LYS A 87 9.83 7.11 -4.25
CA LYS A 87 10.25 8.42 -3.77
C LYS A 87 9.07 9.36 -3.53
N GLU A 88 8.10 9.39 -4.43
CA GLU A 88 6.89 10.23 -4.30
C GLU A 88 6.06 9.80 -3.08
N LEU A 89 5.94 8.48 -2.82
CA LEU A 89 5.25 7.96 -1.64
C LEU A 89 5.92 8.42 -0.33
N VAL A 90 7.25 8.39 -0.28
CA VAL A 90 8.02 8.81 0.90
C VAL A 90 7.91 10.33 1.11
N GLU A 91 8.04 11.12 0.05
CA GLU A 91 7.89 12.58 0.09
C GLU A 91 6.48 12.98 0.55
N THR A 92 5.44 12.34 0.01
CA THR A 92 4.04 12.57 0.43
C THR A 92 3.82 12.19 1.90
N THR A 93 4.43 11.12 2.39
CA THR A 93 4.36 10.74 3.81
C THR A 93 4.90 11.86 4.71
N LEU A 94 6.05 12.44 4.36
CA LEU A 94 6.62 13.56 5.11
C LEU A 94 5.69 14.79 5.08
N GLU A 95 5.17 15.15 3.90
CA GLU A 95 4.24 16.28 3.75
C GLU A 95 2.98 16.12 4.60
N GLU A 96 2.40 14.92 4.65
CA GLU A 96 1.22 14.67 5.47
C GLU A 96 1.55 14.73 6.98
N TRP A 97 2.71 14.24 7.39
CA TRP A 97 3.17 14.42 8.78
C TRP A 97 3.35 15.89 9.16
N GLU A 98 3.93 16.71 8.29
CA GLU A 98 4.08 18.14 8.51
C GLU A 98 2.72 18.84 8.65
N LYS A 99 1.73 18.49 7.82
CA LYS A 99 0.36 19.03 7.91
C LYS A 99 -0.35 18.62 9.19
N LEU A 100 -0.07 17.42 9.72
CA LEU A 100 -0.57 16.95 11.01
C LEU A 100 0.23 17.50 12.21
N GLY A 101 1.27 18.32 11.97
CA GLY A 101 2.10 18.91 13.01
C GLY A 101 3.09 17.94 13.67
N PHE A 102 3.35 16.79 13.06
CA PHE A 102 4.35 15.85 13.55
C PHE A 102 5.75 16.32 13.17
N ASN A 103 6.67 16.29 14.14
CA ASN A 103 8.05 16.75 13.98
C ASN A 103 9.03 15.94 14.85
N SER A 104 8.84 14.62 14.94
CA SER A 104 9.71 13.79 15.78
C SER A 104 11.12 13.71 15.20
N LYS A 105 12.12 13.52 16.09
CA LYS A 105 13.54 13.43 15.68
C LYS A 105 13.83 12.16 14.88
N GLU A 106 13.00 11.15 15.05
CA GLU A 106 13.12 9.85 14.42
C GLU A 106 12.59 9.81 12.98
N GLN A 107 11.84 10.84 12.54
CA GLN A 107 11.21 10.87 11.20
C GLN A 107 12.20 10.65 10.07
N SER A 108 13.38 11.27 10.14
CA SER A 108 14.42 11.07 9.11
C SER A 108 14.82 9.60 8.99
N GLN A 109 14.99 8.90 10.11
CA GLN A 109 15.32 7.48 10.11
C GLN A 109 14.18 6.63 9.54
N TRP A 110 12.93 6.96 9.86
CA TRP A 110 11.77 6.25 9.32
C TRP A 110 11.63 6.45 7.81
N LEU A 111 11.87 7.66 7.31
CA LEU A 111 11.85 7.93 5.86
C LEU A 111 12.96 7.18 5.13
N ASP A 112 14.14 7.06 5.71
CA ASP A 112 15.24 6.24 5.15
C ASP A 112 14.86 4.76 5.10
N GLN A 113 14.17 4.25 6.14
CA GLN A 113 13.65 2.88 6.16
C GLN A 113 12.59 2.67 5.08
N LEU A 114 11.63 3.58 4.93
CA LEU A 114 10.60 3.52 3.88
C LEU A 114 11.23 3.55 2.49
N THR A 115 12.21 4.43 2.26
CA THR A 115 12.94 4.53 0.99
C THR A 115 13.65 3.21 0.63
N SER A 116 14.18 2.53 1.64
CA SER A 116 14.86 1.25 1.43
C SER A 116 13.91 0.06 1.23
N MET A 117 12.68 0.20 1.71
CA MET A 117 11.69 -0.87 1.83
C MET A 117 10.68 -0.85 0.68
N TRP A 118 10.19 0.33 0.31
CA TRP A 118 9.09 0.45 -0.64
C TRP A 118 9.58 0.38 -2.08
N PRO A 119 8.93 -0.45 -2.93
CA PRO A 119 9.15 -0.44 -4.36
C PRO A 119 8.36 0.68 -5.04
N ASP A 120 8.67 0.96 -6.30
CA ASP A 120 7.74 1.66 -7.17
C ASP A 120 6.44 0.88 -7.28
N ILE A 121 5.33 1.60 -7.22
CA ILE A 121 3.99 1.05 -7.30
C ILE A 121 3.49 1.19 -8.74
N LYS A 122 2.85 0.15 -9.23
CA LYS A 122 2.13 0.15 -10.51
C LYS A 122 0.63 0.22 -10.27
N GLU A 123 -0.09 0.67 -11.30
CA GLU A 123 -1.56 0.54 -11.32
C GLU A 123 -1.96 -0.90 -10.96
N ASP A 124 -2.97 -1.04 -10.10
CA ASP A 124 -3.46 -2.29 -9.51
C ASP A 124 -2.55 -2.96 -8.47
N ASP A 125 -1.36 -2.42 -8.18
CA ASP A 125 -0.57 -2.87 -7.03
C ASP A 125 -1.24 -2.44 -5.71
N CYS A 126 -0.92 -3.17 -4.65
CA CYS A 126 -1.37 -2.83 -3.31
C CYS A 126 -0.22 -2.74 -2.31
N LEU A 127 -0.36 -1.82 -1.38
CA LEU A 127 0.50 -1.67 -0.22
C LEU A 127 -0.35 -1.85 1.03
N LEU A 128 0.03 -2.80 1.87
CA LEU A 128 -0.64 -3.08 3.14
C LEU A 128 0.29 -2.74 4.30
N LEU A 129 -0.19 -1.94 5.26
CA LEU A 129 0.34 -1.87 6.60
C LEU A 129 -0.54 -2.73 7.51
N LYS A 130 0.08 -3.65 8.26
CA LYS A 130 -0.56 -4.41 9.32
C LYS A 130 0.18 -4.19 10.62
N GLU A 131 -0.53 -3.83 11.68
CA GLU A 131 0.06 -3.77 13.02
C GLU A 131 0.40 -5.16 13.53
N THR A 132 1.63 -5.31 14.06
CA THR A 132 2.06 -6.51 14.77
C THR A 132 1.44 -6.56 16.17
N GLU A 133 1.69 -7.64 16.92
CA GLU A 133 1.23 -7.76 18.32
C GLU A 133 1.87 -6.70 19.23
N GLU A 134 3.09 -6.26 18.90
CA GLU A 134 3.84 -5.20 19.59
C GLU A 134 3.38 -3.79 19.16
N GLY A 135 2.50 -3.68 18.15
CA GLY A 135 2.04 -2.40 17.60
C GLY A 135 3.02 -1.78 16.60
N TYR A 136 3.90 -2.57 15.99
CA TYR A 136 4.82 -2.13 14.96
C TYR A 136 4.18 -2.19 13.57
N ALA A 137 4.70 -1.44 12.62
CA ALA A 137 4.20 -1.41 11.26
C ALA A 137 4.88 -2.45 10.36
N ALA A 138 4.20 -3.53 10.05
CA ALA A 138 4.63 -4.51 9.06
C ALA A 138 4.03 -4.17 7.69
N PHE A 139 4.90 -4.00 6.67
CA PHE A 139 4.50 -3.65 5.31
C PHE A 139 4.54 -4.84 4.37
N TYR A 140 3.56 -4.90 3.45
CA TYR A 140 3.43 -5.94 2.43
C TYR A 140 3.04 -5.33 1.08
N GLN A 141 3.54 -5.92 -0.01
CA GLN A 141 3.02 -5.75 -1.36
C GLN A 141 2.43 -7.08 -1.83
N GLY A 142 1.11 -7.17 -1.92
CA GLY A 142 0.44 -8.46 -2.04
C GLY A 142 0.83 -9.39 -0.89
N GLU A 143 1.29 -10.61 -1.20
CA GLU A 143 1.78 -11.57 -0.20
C GLU A 143 3.24 -11.33 0.23
N LYS A 144 3.97 -10.49 -0.50
CA LYS A 144 5.39 -10.25 -0.23
C LYS A 144 5.57 -9.33 0.97
N SER A 145 6.22 -9.80 2.03
CA SER A 145 6.68 -8.94 3.12
C SER A 145 7.79 -8.00 2.61
N LEU A 146 7.62 -6.72 2.86
CA LEU A 146 8.60 -5.69 2.53
C LEU A 146 9.53 -5.41 3.72
N GLY A 147 9.00 -5.46 4.95
CA GLY A 147 9.75 -5.23 6.18
C GLY A 147 8.87 -4.74 7.32
N VAL A 148 9.50 -4.43 8.46
CA VAL A 148 8.85 -3.93 9.67
C VAL A 148 9.57 -2.69 10.16
N ILE A 149 8.83 -1.65 10.52
CA ILE A 149 9.36 -0.51 11.29
C ILE A 149 8.97 -0.72 12.74
N GLU A 150 9.95 -1.04 13.58
CA GLU A 150 9.79 -1.38 14.99
C GLU A 150 9.65 -0.11 15.86
N SER A 151 8.54 0.62 15.65
CA SER A 151 8.24 1.84 16.38
C SER A 151 6.73 2.06 16.46
N ASN A 152 6.17 2.03 17.68
CA ASN A 152 4.77 2.35 17.91
C ASN A 152 4.47 3.81 17.52
N GLN A 153 5.42 4.72 17.76
CA GLN A 153 5.26 6.12 17.39
C GLN A 153 5.18 6.30 15.87
N PHE A 154 6.01 5.57 15.11
CA PHE A 154 5.90 5.54 13.65
C PHE A 154 4.51 5.06 13.22
N THR A 155 4.08 3.91 13.76
CA THR A 155 2.79 3.31 13.40
C THR A 155 1.63 4.26 13.66
N GLU A 156 1.62 4.93 14.83
CA GLU A 156 0.61 5.93 15.16
C GLU A 156 0.64 7.13 14.22
N GLN A 157 1.81 7.72 13.96
CA GLN A 157 1.93 8.87 13.08
C GLN A 157 1.61 8.54 11.63
N PHE A 158 2.01 7.37 11.16
CA PHE A 158 1.73 6.93 9.81
C PHE A 158 0.23 6.69 9.58
N LEU A 159 -0.41 5.92 10.46
CA LEU A 159 -1.85 5.67 10.35
C LEU A 159 -2.70 6.92 10.58
N ALA A 160 -2.19 7.90 11.32
CA ALA A 160 -2.88 9.17 11.54
C ALA A 160 -3.15 9.95 10.24
N ILE A 161 -2.38 9.74 9.19
CA ILE A 161 -2.59 10.36 7.88
C ILE A 161 -4.02 10.08 7.37
N TRP A 162 -4.52 8.86 7.57
CA TRP A 162 -5.86 8.43 7.14
C TRP A 162 -6.90 8.44 8.26
N LEU A 163 -6.50 8.19 9.51
CA LEU A 163 -7.44 7.86 10.58
C LEU A 163 -7.66 9.00 11.58
N SER A 164 -6.76 10.01 11.62
CA SER A 164 -6.88 11.14 12.54
C SER A 164 -8.11 12.01 12.23
N PRO A 165 -8.82 12.51 13.25
CA PRO A 165 -9.79 13.60 13.07
C PRO A 165 -9.20 14.85 12.42
N GLU A 166 -7.88 15.04 12.49
CA GLU A 166 -7.13 16.14 11.87
C GLU A 166 -6.67 15.85 10.45
N SER A 167 -7.05 14.68 9.88
CA SER A 167 -6.76 14.38 8.47
C SER A 167 -7.39 15.43 7.56
N ARG A 168 -6.64 15.89 6.55
CA ARG A 168 -7.16 16.86 5.57
C ARG A 168 -8.22 16.30 4.64
N PHE A 169 -8.38 14.99 4.62
CA PHE A 169 -9.37 14.25 3.83
C PHE A 169 -10.50 13.78 4.76
N GLU A 170 -11.31 14.73 5.24
CA GLU A 170 -12.32 14.48 6.27
C GLU A 170 -13.40 13.50 5.80
N GLU A 171 -13.91 13.67 4.57
CA GLU A 171 -14.95 12.79 4.00
C GLU A 171 -14.42 11.37 3.82
N GLU A 172 -13.26 11.21 3.18
CA GLU A 172 -12.63 9.91 2.94
C GLU A 172 -12.25 9.23 4.26
N ARG A 173 -11.77 10.02 5.22
CA ARG A 173 -11.48 9.53 6.56
C ARG A 173 -12.76 9.00 7.24
N ASP A 174 -13.86 9.72 7.19
CA ASP A 174 -15.10 9.31 7.85
C ASP A 174 -15.70 8.05 7.21
N GLU A 175 -15.64 7.92 5.88
CA GLU A 175 -15.98 6.67 5.19
C GLU A 175 -15.08 5.51 5.64
N LEU A 176 -13.77 5.73 5.68
CA LEU A 176 -12.79 4.70 6.02
C LEU A 176 -12.93 4.19 7.46
N VAL A 177 -13.30 5.05 8.41
CA VAL A 177 -13.53 4.66 9.82
C VAL A 177 -14.97 4.24 10.11
N GLY A 178 -15.79 4.04 9.08
CA GLY A 178 -17.16 3.51 9.20
C GLY A 178 -18.18 4.52 9.75
N LYS A 179 -17.89 5.81 9.68
CA LYS A 179 -18.88 6.86 9.95
C LYS A 179 -19.69 7.12 8.68
N GLN A 180 -20.99 6.97 8.76
CA GLN A 180 -21.96 7.33 7.71
C GLN A 180 -22.56 8.68 7.99
#